data_661e9133196dd60bf6c0c8a935216939
#
_entry.id   661e9133196dd60bf6c0c8a935216939
#
_cell.length_a   1.000
_cell.length_b   1.000
_cell.length_c   1.000
_cell.angle_alpha   90.00
_cell.angle_beta   90.00
_cell.angle_gamma   90.00
#
_symmetry.space_group_name_H-M   'P 1'
#
loop_
_entity.id
_entity.type
_entity.pdbx_description
1 polymer ?
#
loop_
_entity_poly.entity_id
_entity_poly.type
_entity_poly.pdbx_seq_one_letter_code
_entity_poly.pdbx_strand_id
1 'polypeptide(L)'
;MILPWLVLAVLIGLIAFLYLRDRRRFMARVAQGSRVLDSPYGRIEYAVRGEGPAVLAIHGTGGGFDQSLDLGEALVTRGFRVIAPSRFGYLGSGFPADASPTAQADALAHLVHALGEQRVAVIGASAGAPSALAFARRHPELCAGLVLLVPAAYAPGRVEKELPLLARVIIFRVLRWDFLFWAWMKLAPSTLIRTLLATDPRLVLVAAPDEQARARMILDHILPVSRRVAGMFSDAEISARPKPFPLADIKVPALAVACEDDLFDTHAAARHAAANIPGARLMSFPTGGHIWIGHHAEVFNGIAEFLRSLRWGVAPHVIPVR
;
A
#
# COMPACT_ATOMS: atom_id res chain seq x y z
N MET A 1 39.47 -28.27 19.70
CA MET A 1 39.31 -26.95 19.07
C MET A 1 38.57 -26.95 17.72
N ILE A 2 38.31 -28.06 17.03
CA ILE A 2 37.64 -28.13 15.72
C ILE A 2 36.09 -28.01 15.83
N LEU A 3 35.50 -28.56 16.92
CA LEU A 3 34.06 -28.62 17.11
C LEU A 3 33.31 -27.26 17.04
N PRO A 4 33.79 -26.17 17.67
CA PRO A 4 33.12 -24.86 17.58
C PRO A 4 33.07 -24.31 16.16
N TRP A 5 34.13 -24.50 15.37
CA TRP A 5 34.18 -24.08 13.97
C TRP A 5 33.23 -24.88 13.06
N LEU A 6 33.11 -26.18 13.34
CA LEU A 6 32.15 -27.04 12.65
C LEU A 6 30.69 -26.59 12.94
N VAL A 7 30.36 -26.33 14.20
CA VAL A 7 29.07 -25.81 14.61
C VAL A 7 28.76 -24.46 13.92
N LEU A 8 29.74 -23.54 13.93
CA LEU A 8 29.60 -22.25 13.27
C LEU A 8 29.37 -22.39 11.76
N ALA A 9 30.15 -23.28 11.10
CA ALA A 9 29.96 -23.52 9.66
C ALA A 9 28.59 -24.10 9.33
N VAL A 10 28.05 -25.02 10.14
CA VAL A 10 26.72 -25.59 9.99
C VAL A 10 25.67 -24.52 10.17
N LEU A 11 25.79 -23.66 11.18
CA LEU A 11 24.85 -22.54 11.41
C LEU A 11 24.85 -21.55 10.25
N ILE A 12 26.01 -21.15 9.75
CA ILE A 12 26.13 -20.27 8.58
C ILE A 12 25.48 -20.93 7.35
N GLY A 13 25.74 -22.20 7.11
CA GLY A 13 25.15 -22.97 6.02
C GLY A 13 23.63 -23.05 6.10
N LEU A 14 23.08 -23.27 7.30
CA LEU A 14 21.66 -23.29 7.55
C LEU A 14 21.02 -21.91 7.29
N ILE A 15 21.62 -20.84 7.82
CA ILE A 15 21.11 -19.47 7.60
C ILE A 15 21.14 -19.14 6.10
N ALA A 16 22.24 -19.44 5.41
CA ALA A 16 22.36 -19.23 3.98
C ALA A 16 21.29 -20.04 3.19
N PHE A 17 21.09 -21.31 3.54
CA PHE A 17 20.07 -22.15 2.91
C PHE A 17 18.65 -21.57 3.10
N LEU A 18 18.30 -21.20 4.34
CA LEU A 18 16.99 -20.62 4.65
C LEU A 18 16.76 -19.31 3.90
N TYR A 19 17.77 -18.43 3.89
CA TYR A 19 17.70 -17.18 3.16
C TYR A 19 17.55 -17.40 1.65
N LEU A 20 18.37 -18.27 1.04
CA LEU A 20 18.32 -18.54 -0.39
C LEU A 20 16.98 -19.17 -0.81
N ARG A 21 16.43 -20.06 0.02
CA ARG A 21 15.09 -20.64 -0.18
C ARG A 21 14.02 -19.55 -0.16
N ASP A 22 14.00 -18.68 0.86
CA ASP A 22 13.02 -17.62 1.00
C ASP A 22 13.23 -16.55 -0.08
N ARG A 23 14.49 -16.24 -0.43
CA ARG A 23 14.85 -15.34 -1.54
C ARG A 23 14.27 -15.79 -2.88
N ARG A 24 14.35 -17.09 -3.20
CA ARG A 24 13.73 -17.62 -4.42
C ARG A 24 12.22 -17.37 -4.43
N ARG A 25 11.54 -17.54 -3.30
CA ARG A 25 10.09 -17.33 -3.16
C ARG A 25 9.69 -15.88 -3.39
N PHE A 26 10.31 -14.93 -2.69
CA PHE A 26 9.94 -13.53 -2.85
C PHE A 26 10.38 -12.95 -4.19
N MET A 27 11.48 -13.41 -4.77
CA MET A 27 11.87 -13.01 -6.12
C MET A 27 10.93 -13.56 -7.20
N ALA A 28 10.46 -14.80 -7.05
CA ALA A 28 9.47 -15.41 -7.95
C ALA A 28 8.13 -14.67 -7.91
N ARG A 29 7.67 -14.28 -6.70
CA ARG A 29 6.43 -13.52 -6.52
C ARG A 29 6.42 -12.21 -7.33
N VAL A 30 7.50 -11.44 -7.27
CA VAL A 30 7.58 -10.14 -7.96
C VAL A 30 8.07 -10.23 -9.41
N ALA A 31 8.45 -11.42 -9.87
CA ALA A 31 8.84 -11.66 -11.26
C ALA A 31 7.67 -12.06 -12.17
N GLN A 32 6.52 -12.36 -11.58
CA GLN A 32 5.37 -12.90 -12.30
C GLN A 32 4.08 -12.15 -11.94
N GLY A 33 3.12 -12.16 -12.87
CA GLY A 33 1.78 -11.61 -12.62
C GLY A 33 1.64 -10.12 -12.86
N SER A 34 2.71 -9.40 -13.17
CA SER A 34 2.66 -8.00 -13.58
C SER A 34 2.90 -7.81 -15.08
N ARG A 35 2.48 -6.66 -15.59
CA ARG A 35 2.75 -6.12 -16.93
C ARG A 35 3.40 -4.76 -16.77
N VAL A 36 4.02 -4.27 -17.83
CA VAL A 36 4.62 -2.94 -17.88
C VAL A 36 3.97 -2.15 -19.01
N LEU A 37 3.58 -0.91 -18.68
CA LEU A 37 3.13 0.10 -19.63
C LEU A 37 4.20 1.18 -19.71
N ASP A 38 4.68 1.47 -20.91
CA ASP A 38 5.49 2.66 -21.17
C ASP A 38 4.59 3.88 -21.27
N SER A 39 4.92 4.95 -20.57
CA SER A 39 4.10 6.15 -20.49
C SER A 39 4.96 7.41 -20.54
N PRO A 40 4.36 8.60 -20.79
CA PRO A 40 5.06 9.88 -20.69
C PRO A 40 5.66 10.16 -19.31
N TYR A 41 5.19 9.44 -18.28
CA TYR A 41 5.66 9.55 -16.90
C TYR A 41 6.73 8.49 -16.56
N GLY A 42 7.21 7.74 -17.54
CA GLY A 42 8.09 6.58 -17.37
C GLY A 42 7.32 5.26 -17.33
N ARG A 43 8.02 4.20 -17.02
CA ARG A 43 7.46 2.84 -16.96
C ARG A 43 6.52 2.70 -15.76
N ILE A 44 5.35 2.13 -15.99
CA ILE A 44 4.36 1.81 -14.96
C ILE A 44 4.17 0.29 -14.94
N GLU A 45 4.64 -0.37 -13.88
CA GLU A 45 4.34 -1.77 -13.64
C GLU A 45 2.97 -1.88 -12.95
N TYR A 46 2.17 -2.85 -13.39
CA TYR A 46 0.84 -3.09 -12.85
C TYR A 46 0.41 -4.54 -13.00
N ALA A 47 -0.55 -4.95 -12.20
CA ALA A 47 -1.29 -6.21 -12.37
C ALA A 47 -2.79 -5.93 -12.38
N VAL A 48 -3.56 -6.88 -12.95
CA VAL A 48 -5.02 -6.81 -12.95
C VAL A 48 -5.56 -8.16 -12.52
N ARG A 49 -6.56 -8.17 -11.63
CA ARG A 49 -7.21 -9.41 -11.17
C ARG A 49 -8.71 -9.19 -10.98
N GLY A 50 -9.49 -10.24 -11.23
CA GLY A 50 -10.94 -10.20 -11.09
C GLY A 50 -11.66 -9.59 -12.29
N GLU A 51 -12.97 -9.57 -12.20
CA GLU A 51 -13.91 -9.03 -13.20
C GLU A 51 -14.90 -8.10 -12.52
N GLY A 52 -15.62 -7.28 -13.31
CA GLY A 52 -16.61 -6.34 -12.79
C GLY A 52 -16.10 -4.91 -12.72
N PRO A 53 -16.74 -4.02 -11.93
CA PRO A 53 -16.36 -2.63 -11.81
C PRO A 53 -14.93 -2.46 -11.33
N ALA A 54 -14.17 -1.55 -11.98
CA ALA A 54 -12.74 -1.44 -11.79
C ALA A 54 -12.35 -0.61 -10.54
N VAL A 55 -11.44 -1.15 -9.74
CA VAL A 55 -10.88 -0.50 -8.54
C VAL A 55 -9.37 -0.35 -8.72
N LEU A 56 -8.90 0.89 -8.72
CA LEU A 56 -7.48 1.23 -8.71
C LEU A 56 -6.97 1.20 -7.27
N ALA A 57 -6.19 0.17 -6.92
CA ALA A 57 -5.64 -0.02 -5.58
C ALA A 57 -4.21 0.52 -5.50
N ILE A 58 -4.02 1.65 -4.81
CA ILE A 58 -2.74 2.33 -4.65
C ILE A 58 -2.13 1.93 -3.30
N HIS A 59 -1.04 1.17 -3.33
CA HIS A 59 -0.37 0.64 -2.14
C HIS A 59 0.29 1.71 -1.27
N GLY A 60 0.56 1.37 -0.01
CA GLY A 60 1.34 2.16 0.94
C GLY A 60 2.86 1.98 0.80
N THR A 61 3.61 2.44 1.81
CA THR A 61 5.06 2.29 1.88
C THR A 61 5.45 0.81 1.94
N GLY A 62 6.51 0.44 1.21
CA GLY A 62 6.99 -0.94 1.12
C GLY A 62 6.17 -1.84 0.19
N GLY A 63 5.14 -1.28 -0.48
CA GLY A 63 4.27 -2.00 -1.38
C GLY A 63 4.82 -2.19 -2.81
N GLY A 64 3.91 -2.47 -3.72
CA GLY A 64 4.08 -2.71 -5.13
C GLY A 64 2.79 -3.32 -5.68
N PHE A 65 2.78 -3.75 -6.94
CA PHE A 65 1.61 -4.41 -7.52
C PHE A 65 1.15 -5.63 -6.71
N ASP A 66 2.08 -6.38 -6.14
CA ASP A 66 1.83 -7.56 -5.32
C ASP A 66 1.04 -7.21 -4.05
N GLN A 67 1.45 -6.20 -3.29
CA GLN A 67 0.70 -5.74 -2.11
C GLN A 67 -0.62 -5.05 -2.49
N SER A 68 -0.68 -4.35 -3.63
CA SER A 68 -1.94 -3.81 -4.13
C SER A 68 -2.94 -4.92 -4.46
N LEU A 69 -2.47 -6.06 -5.01
CA LEU A 69 -3.30 -7.25 -5.21
C LEU A 69 -3.76 -7.86 -3.89
N ASP A 70 -2.85 -8.00 -2.90
CA ASP A 70 -3.21 -8.52 -1.57
C ASP A 70 -4.28 -7.64 -0.90
N LEU A 71 -4.11 -6.31 -1.00
CA LEU A 71 -5.10 -5.34 -0.54
C LEU A 71 -6.45 -5.52 -1.24
N GLY A 72 -6.42 -5.77 -2.55
CA GLY A 72 -7.60 -5.89 -3.39
C GLY A 72 -8.24 -7.28 -3.41
N GLU A 73 -7.60 -8.33 -2.89
CA GLU A 73 -8.09 -9.72 -2.97
C GLU A 73 -9.50 -9.88 -2.40
N ALA A 74 -9.75 -9.23 -1.26
CA ALA A 74 -11.08 -9.22 -0.64
C ALA A 74 -12.15 -8.56 -1.51
N LEU A 75 -11.78 -7.66 -2.44
CA LEU A 75 -12.69 -7.04 -3.39
C LEU A 75 -12.89 -7.91 -4.63
N VAL A 76 -11.86 -8.62 -5.07
CA VAL A 76 -11.97 -9.60 -6.16
C VAL A 76 -13.02 -10.65 -5.83
N THR A 77 -12.99 -11.21 -4.61
CA THR A 77 -13.98 -12.19 -4.15
C THR A 77 -15.39 -11.59 -4.01
N ARG A 78 -15.53 -10.28 -4.05
CA ARG A 78 -16.81 -9.54 -3.98
C ARG A 78 -17.29 -8.99 -5.33
N GLY A 79 -16.65 -9.43 -6.44
CA GLY A 79 -17.05 -9.10 -7.81
C GLY A 79 -16.51 -7.77 -8.33
N PHE A 80 -15.35 -7.34 -7.87
CA PHE A 80 -14.66 -6.15 -8.40
C PHE A 80 -13.41 -6.56 -9.18
N ARG A 81 -13.08 -5.80 -10.21
CA ARG A 81 -11.81 -5.88 -10.94
C ARG A 81 -10.81 -4.96 -10.27
N VAL A 82 -9.68 -5.49 -9.83
CA VAL A 82 -8.62 -4.75 -9.15
C VAL A 82 -7.49 -4.46 -10.13
N ILE A 83 -7.18 -3.18 -10.30
CA ILE A 83 -5.99 -2.66 -11.00
C ILE A 83 -4.99 -2.28 -9.93
N ALA A 84 -3.85 -2.95 -9.92
CA ALA A 84 -2.83 -2.92 -8.89
C ALA A 84 -1.51 -2.39 -9.46
N PRO A 85 -1.26 -1.08 -9.49
CA PRO A 85 0.01 -0.52 -9.93
C PRO A 85 1.10 -0.64 -8.87
N SER A 86 2.36 -0.74 -9.31
CA SER A 86 3.51 -0.33 -8.51
C SER A 86 3.70 1.18 -8.66
N ARG A 87 3.72 1.93 -7.54
CA ARG A 87 3.97 3.37 -7.56
C ARG A 87 5.41 3.68 -8.02
N PHE A 88 5.72 4.94 -8.29
CA PHE A 88 7.05 5.38 -8.67
C PHE A 88 8.13 4.91 -7.68
N GLY A 89 9.21 4.34 -8.20
CA GLY A 89 10.33 3.82 -7.42
C GLY A 89 10.08 2.47 -6.74
N TYR A 90 8.97 1.81 -7.04
CA TYR A 90 8.66 0.47 -6.55
C TYR A 90 8.73 -0.56 -7.67
N LEU A 91 9.40 -1.67 -7.39
CA LEU A 91 9.53 -2.87 -8.24
C LEU A 91 9.95 -2.53 -9.68
N GLY A 92 9.08 -2.77 -10.67
CA GLY A 92 9.35 -2.54 -12.08
C GLY A 92 8.95 -1.15 -12.58
N SER A 93 8.32 -0.31 -11.74
CA SER A 93 8.00 1.07 -12.11
C SER A 93 9.22 1.99 -12.09
N GLY A 94 9.24 2.96 -13.00
CA GLY A 94 10.27 4.01 -13.05
C GLY A 94 10.24 4.94 -11.84
N PHE A 95 11.28 5.75 -11.72
CA PHE A 95 11.36 6.84 -10.74
C PHE A 95 11.68 8.14 -11.50
N PRO A 96 10.66 8.89 -11.94
CA PRO A 96 10.86 10.10 -12.72
C PRO A 96 11.43 11.25 -11.87
N ALA A 97 11.92 12.31 -12.51
CA ALA A 97 12.42 13.51 -11.83
C ALA A 97 11.32 14.19 -10.98
N ASP A 98 10.08 14.24 -11.48
CA ASP A 98 8.91 14.60 -10.68
C ASP A 98 8.18 13.33 -10.23
N ALA A 99 8.48 12.88 -9.02
CA ALA A 99 7.80 11.77 -8.36
C ALA A 99 6.75 12.24 -7.35
N SER A 100 6.22 13.45 -7.49
CA SER A 100 5.19 14.01 -6.62
C SER A 100 3.90 13.19 -6.66
N PRO A 101 3.05 13.27 -5.62
CA PRO A 101 1.73 12.67 -5.63
C PRO A 101 0.86 13.10 -6.82
N THR A 102 1.05 14.32 -7.33
CA THR A 102 0.35 14.86 -8.49
C THR A 102 0.81 14.17 -9.78
N ALA A 103 2.12 14.07 -10.01
CA ALA A 103 2.65 13.35 -11.17
C ALA A 103 2.29 11.85 -11.13
N GLN A 104 2.29 11.25 -9.93
CA GLN A 104 1.83 9.87 -9.76
C GLN A 104 0.34 9.71 -10.10
N ALA A 105 -0.51 10.68 -9.75
CA ALA A 105 -1.93 10.66 -10.11
C ALA A 105 -2.13 10.74 -11.62
N ASP A 106 -1.38 11.62 -12.32
CA ASP A 106 -1.44 11.74 -13.77
C ASP A 106 -0.96 10.46 -14.48
N ALA A 107 0.10 9.84 -13.97
CA ALA A 107 0.57 8.54 -14.47
C ALA A 107 -0.47 7.42 -14.29
N LEU A 108 -1.16 7.41 -13.16
CA LEU A 108 -2.23 6.44 -12.88
C LEU A 108 -3.46 6.69 -13.75
N ALA A 109 -3.81 7.95 -14.04
CA ALA A 109 -4.88 8.28 -14.98
C ALA A 109 -4.53 7.78 -16.41
N HIS A 110 -3.27 7.95 -16.83
CA HIS A 110 -2.79 7.37 -18.09
C HIS A 110 -2.92 5.84 -18.13
N LEU A 111 -2.58 5.15 -17.03
CA LEU A 111 -2.77 3.69 -16.92
C LEU A 111 -4.26 3.30 -17.05
N VAL A 112 -5.16 4.01 -16.36
CA VAL A 112 -6.62 3.77 -16.41
C VAL A 112 -7.13 3.92 -17.84
N HIS A 113 -6.74 4.97 -18.55
CA HIS A 113 -7.08 5.16 -19.97
C HIS A 113 -6.51 4.07 -20.87
N ALA A 114 -5.24 3.69 -20.69
CA ALA A 114 -4.58 2.65 -21.49
C ALA A 114 -5.23 1.26 -21.30
N LEU A 115 -5.88 1.04 -20.17
CA LEU A 115 -6.66 -0.19 -19.89
C LEU A 115 -8.11 -0.11 -20.43
N GLY A 116 -8.50 1.01 -21.05
CA GLY A 116 -9.85 1.21 -21.59
C GLY A 116 -10.93 1.44 -20.53
N GLU A 117 -10.53 1.75 -19.29
CA GLU A 117 -11.49 2.02 -18.21
C GLU A 117 -12.05 3.44 -18.35
N GLN A 118 -13.36 3.57 -18.28
CA GLN A 118 -14.02 4.87 -18.30
C GLN A 118 -14.04 5.53 -16.93
N ARG A 119 -14.24 4.74 -15.88
CA ARG A 119 -14.24 5.17 -14.48
C ARG A 119 -13.74 4.06 -13.58
N VAL A 120 -13.01 4.44 -12.54
CA VAL A 120 -12.51 3.54 -11.51
C VAL A 120 -12.83 4.10 -10.12
N ALA A 121 -13.10 3.24 -9.15
CA ALA A 121 -12.96 3.67 -7.76
C ALA A 121 -11.49 3.64 -7.39
N VAL A 122 -11.05 4.59 -6.59
CA VAL A 122 -9.65 4.72 -6.18
C VAL A 122 -9.50 4.41 -4.71
N ILE A 123 -8.66 3.46 -4.35
CA ILE A 123 -8.27 3.17 -2.97
C ILE A 123 -6.84 3.62 -2.78
N GLY A 124 -6.60 4.57 -1.86
CA GLY A 124 -5.27 4.97 -1.44
C GLY A 124 -4.97 4.46 -0.04
N ALA A 125 -4.07 3.49 0.09
CA ALA A 125 -3.66 2.96 1.39
C ALA A 125 -2.41 3.68 1.90
N SER A 126 -2.43 4.14 3.16
CA SER A 126 -1.29 4.75 3.84
C SER A 126 -0.61 5.82 2.98
N ALA A 127 0.67 5.68 2.63
CA ALA A 127 1.42 6.58 1.74
C ALA A 127 0.89 6.63 0.29
N GLY A 128 -0.05 5.78 -0.09
CA GLY A 128 -0.79 5.89 -1.36
C GLY A 128 -1.89 6.96 -1.34
N ALA A 129 -2.32 7.40 -0.16
CA ALA A 129 -3.41 8.35 0.00
C ALA A 129 -3.16 9.73 -0.66
N PRO A 130 -1.96 10.35 -0.60
CA PRO A 130 -1.71 11.60 -1.30
C PRO A 130 -1.93 11.51 -2.82
N SER A 131 -1.50 10.42 -3.45
CA SER A 131 -1.72 10.18 -4.89
C SER A 131 -3.20 9.90 -5.20
N ALA A 132 -3.91 9.22 -4.32
CA ALA A 132 -5.35 8.97 -4.46
C ALA A 132 -6.17 10.26 -4.33
N LEU A 133 -5.82 11.13 -3.38
CA LEU A 133 -6.41 12.47 -3.23
C LEU A 133 -6.16 13.33 -4.48
N ALA A 134 -4.91 13.32 -4.98
CA ALA A 134 -4.55 14.05 -6.20
C ALA A 134 -5.33 13.50 -7.41
N PHE A 135 -5.48 12.18 -7.55
CA PHE A 135 -6.26 11.55 -8.62
C PHE A 135 -7.72 12.00 -8.57
N ALA A 136 -8.37 11.88 -7.42
CA ALA A 136 -9.79 12.23 -7.27
C ALA A 136 -10.08 13.72 -7.56
N ARG A 137 -9.11 14.61 -7.25
CA ARG A 137 -9.24 16.04 -7.52
C ARG A 137 -8.96 16.41 -8.98
N ARG A 138 -7.92 15.79 -9.61
CA ARG A 138 -7.44 16.15 -10.93
C ARG A 138 -8.18 15.45 -12.06
N HIS A 139 -8.68 14.25 -11.79
CA HIS A 139 -9.34 13.36 -12.75
C HIS A 139 -10.73 12.92 -12.23
N PRO A 140 -11.61 13.87 -11.83
CA PRO A 140 -12.91 13.54 -11.25
C PRO A 140 -13.82 12.79 -12.23
N GLU A 141 -13.62 12.97 -13.54
CA GLU A 141 -14.32 12.25 -14.60
C GLU A 141 -13.97 10.76 -14.63
N LEU A 142 -12.74 10.40 -14.30
CA LEU A 142 -12.26 9.01 -14.21
C LEU A 142 -12.54 8.39 -12.84
N CYS A 143 -12.76 9.22 -11.80
CA CYS A 143 -12.91 8.76 -10.42
C CYS A 143 -14.39 8.54 -10.09
N ALA A 144 -14.82 7.29 -9.90
CA ALA A 144 -16.17 6.96 -9.47
C ALA A 144 -16.37 7.22 -7.96
N GLY A 145 -15.33 7.07 -7.17
CA GLY A 145 -15.30 7.32 -5.73
C GLY A 145 -13.92 7.09 -5.15
N LEU A 146 -13.68 7.62 -3.96
CA LEU A 146 -12.39 7.61 -3.28
C LEU A 146 -12.49 6.87 -1.94
N VAL A 147 -11.59 5.93 -1.70
CA VAL A 147 -11.39 5.30 -0.39
C VAL A 147 -10.00 5.66 0.13
N LEU A 148 -9.95 6.23 1.31
CA LEU A 148 -8.71 6.55 2.03
C LEU A 148 -8.57 5.56 3.18
N LEU A 149 -7.69 4.57 3.03
CA LEU A 149 -7.45 3.52 4.00
C LEU A 149 -6.19 3.84 4.81
N VAL A 150 -6.35 4.12 6.11
CA VAL A 150 -5.29 4.55 7.03
C VAL A 150 -4.38 5.63 6.41
N PRO A 151 -4.93 6.78 5.97
CA PRO A 151 -4.25 7.70 5.07
C PRO A 151 -3.05 8.40 5.72
N ALA A 152 -1.86 8.27 5.13
CA ALA A 152 -0.70 9.08 5.49
C ALA A 152 -0.80 10.47 4.81
N ALA A 153 -1.76 11.27 5.26
CA ALA A 153 -2.09 12.57 4.71
C ALA A 153 -2.01 13.66 5.80
N TYR A 154 -2.17 14.92 5.38
CA TYR A 154 -2.18 16.05 6.29
C TYR A 154 -3.38 16.02 7.24
N ALA A 155 -3.13 16.38 8.51
CA ALA A 155 -4.15 16.80 9.46
C ALA A 155 -3.58 17.93 10.34
N PRO A 156 -4.42 18.91 10.74
CA PRO A 156 -3.99 19.94 11.69
C PRO A 156 -3.57 19.31 13.03
N GLY A 157 -2.46 19.80 13.59
CA GLY A 157 -1.96 19.33 14.88
C GLY A 157 -1.25 17.96 14.86
N ARG A 158 -1.17 17.31 13.72
CA ARG A 158 -0.36 16.08 13.57
C ARG A 158 1.11 16.42 13.75
N VAL A 159 1.73 15.83 14.79
CA VAL A 159 3.14 16.05 15.10
C VAL A 159 4.00 15.27 14.13
N GLU A 160 4.91 15.98 13.45
CA GLU A 160 5.95 15.35 12.64
C GLU A 160 6.88 14.54 13.54
N LYS A 161 6.91 13.23 13.34
CA LYS A 161 7.85 12.34 14.03
C LYS A 161 9.08 12.15 13.17
N GLU A 162 10.01 13.11 13.21
CA GLU A 162 11.30 12.93 12.56
C GLU A 162 12.12 11.89 13.31
N LEU A 163 12.54 10.84 12.61
CA LEU A 163 13.51 9.91 13.15
C LEU A 163 14.88 10.61 13.29
N PRO A 164 15.61 10.37 14.41
CA PRO A 164 16.98 10.86 14.55
C PRO A 164 17.81 10.48 13.31
N LEU A 165 18.71 11.37 12.89
CA LEU A 165 19.53 11.18 11.69
C LEU A 165 20.24 9.82 11.66
N LEU A 166 20.81 9.40 12.79
CA LEU A 166 21.48 8.11 12.92
C LEU A 166 20.52 6.93 12.68
N ALA A 167 19.29 6.98 13.23
CA ALA A 167 18.28 5.96 13.03
C ALA A 167 17.85 5.91 11.55
N ARG A 168 17.67 7.07 10.91
CA ARG A 168 17.42 7.13 9.46
C ARG A 168 18.54 6.45 8.66
N VAL A 169 19.78 6.81 8.92
CA VAL A 169 20.96 6.22 8.21
C VAL A 169 21.00 4.71 8.39
N ILE A 170 20.79 4.20 9.61
CA ILE A 170 20.80 2.75 9.89
C ILE A 170 19.65 2.06 9.15
N ILE A 171 18.43 2.55 9.28
CA ILE A 171 17.24 1.99 8.60
C ILE A 171 17.49 1.96 7.09
N PHE A 172 17.96 3.06 6.51
CA PHE A 172 18.21 3.14 5.08
C PHE A 172 19.34 2.23 4.59
N ARG A 173 20.36 1.99 5.41
CA ARG A 173 21.39 0.99 5.11
C ARG A 173 20.83 -0.42 5.15
N VAL A 174 20.02 -0.75 6.16
CA VAL A 174 19.37 -2.06 6.29
C VAL A 174 18.39 -2.30 5.15
N LEU A 175 17.56 -1.30 4.80
CA LEU A 175 16.54 -1.40 3.74
C LEU A 175 17.16 -1.58 2.33
N ARG A 176 18.46 -1.39 2.14
CA ARG A 176 19.13 -1.70 0.86
C ARG A 176 19.48 -3.18 0.68
N TRP A 177 19.44 -3.96 1.75
CA TRP A 177 19.91 -5.33 1.76
C TRP A 177 18.81 -6.31 2.15
N ASP A 178 18.32 -7.07 1.18
CA ASP A 178 17.25 -8.06 1.41
C ASP A 178 17.59 -9.04 2.53
N PHE A 179 18.89 -9.45 2.65
CA PHE A 179 19.35 -10.33 3.72
C PHE A 179 19.19 -9.71 5.12
N LEU A 180 19.57 -8.44 5.28
CA LEU A 180 19.49 -7.78 6.59
C LEU A 180 18.02 -7.58 7.01
N PHE A 181 17.16 -7.20 6.07
CA PHE A 181 15.72 -7.07 6.33
C PHE A 181 15.10 -8.43 6.64
N TRP A 182 15.44 -9.47 5.86
CA TRP A 182 14.99 -10.83 6.10
C TRP A 182 15.42 -11.33 7.48
N ALA A 183 16.69 -11.13 7.87
CA ALA A 183 17.19 -11.53 9.17
C ALA A 183 16.45 -10.79 10.30
N TRP A 184 16.21 -9.49 10.13
CA TRP A 184 15.43 -8.70 11.11
C TRP A 184 14.00 -9.23 11.25
N MET A 185 13.32 -9.56 10.15
CA MET A 185 11.99 -10.20 10.20
C MET A 185 11.99 -11.52 10.97
N LYS A 186 13.04 -12.33 10.84
CA LYS A 186 13.15 -13.62 11.55
C LYS A 186 13.47 -13.46 13.03
N LEU A 187 14.31 -12.50 13.38
CA LEU A 187 14.82 -12.32 14.74
C LEU A 187 13.92 -11.43 15.63
N ALA A 188 13.31 -10.42 15.05
CA ALA A 188 12.52 -9.44 15.80
C ALA A 188 11.27 -8.96 15.03
N PRO A 189 10.34 -9.85 14.64
CA PRO A 189 9.14 -9.50 13.89
C PRO A 189 8.26 -8.47 14.61
N SER A 190 8.17 -8.56 15.94
CA SER A 190 7.40 -7.61 16.75
C SER A 190 7.89 -6.17 16.61
N THR A 191 9.21 -5.97 16.47
CA THR A 191 9.78 -4.64 16.22
C THR A 191 9.31 -4.09 14.88
N LEU A 192 9.30 -4.91 13.83
CA LEU A 192 8.85 -4.50 12.50
C LEU A 192 7.33 -4.24 12.47
N ILE A 193 6.53 -5.07 13.15
CA ILE A 193 5.10 -4.83 13.31
C ILE A 193 4.86 -3.45 13.95
N ARG A 194 5.60 -3.13 15.01
CA ARG A 194 5.47 -1.85 15.69
C ARG A 194 5.96 -0.66 14.84
N THR A 195 7.10 -0.80 14.15
CA THR A 195 7.78 0.32 13.49
C THR A 195 7.38 0.51 12.03
N LEU A 196 7.18 -0.57 11.28
CA LEU A 196 6.80 -0.50 9.86
C LEU A 196 5.30 -0.66 9.65
N LEU A 197 4.63 -1.51 10.44
CA LEU A 197 3.18 -1.67 10.35
C LEU A 197 2.44 -0.82 11.39
N ALA A 198 3.13 0.02 12.15
CA ALA A 198 2.57 0.96 13.12
C ALA A 198 1.40 0.39 13.94
N THR A 199 1.52 -0.87 14.32
CA THR A 199 0.51 -1.63 15.05
C THR A 199 1.13 -2.19 16.32
N ASP A 200 0.41 -2.17 17.43
CA ASP A 200 0.88 -2.80 18.66
C ASP A 200 1.01 -4.32 18.43
N PRO A 201 2.21 -4.92 18.59
CA PRO A 201 2.40 -6.36 18.40
C PRO A 201 1.50 -7.23 19.26
N ARG A 202 1.04 -6.71 20.42
CA ARG A 202 0.12 -7.43 21.31
C ARG A 202 -1.22 -7.70 20.63
N LEU A 203 -1.71 -6.78 19.80
CA LEU A 203 -2.94 -7.00 19.04
C LEU A 203 -2.80 -8.20 18.09
N VAL A 204 -1.64 -8.31 17.42
CA VAL A 204 -1.36 -9.42 16.52
C VAL A 204 -1.25 -10.76 17.28
N LEU A 205 -0.63 -10.76 18.47
CA LEU A 205 -0.44 -11.97 19.26
C LEU A 205 -1.76 -12.59 19.74
N VAL A 206 -2.77 -11.77 20.05
CA VAL A 206 -4.08 -12.22 20.54
C VAL A 206 -5.13 -12.36 19.44
N ALA A 207 -4.81 -11.94 18.22
CA ALA A 207 -5.72 -12.01 17.08
C ALA A 207 -5.98 -13.45 16.62
N ALA A 208 -7.03 -13.64 15.85
CA ALA A 208 -7.32 -14.92 15.20
C ALA A 208 -6.16 -15.36 14.27
N PRO A 209 -5.96 -16.69 14.05
CA PRO A 209 -4.83 -17.20 13.29
C PRO A 209 -4.69 -16.65 11.86
N ASP A 210 -5.79 -16.39 11.18
CA ASP A 210 -5.86 -15.78 9.86
C ASP A 210 -5.34 -14.32 9.87
N GLU A 211 -5.71 -13.52 10.88
CA GLU A 211 -5.21 -12.18 11.06
C GLU A 211 -3.72 -12.15 11.41
N GLN A 212 -3.25 -13.09 12.21
CA GLN A 212 -1.82 -13.27 12.47
C GLN A 212 -1.06 -13.63 11.19
N ALA A 213 -1.65 -14.52 10.35
CA ALA A 213 -1.08 -14.90 9.07
C ALA A 213 -1.04 -13.70 8.10
N ARG A 214 -2.10 -12.87 8.08
CA ARG A 214 -2.16 -11.64 7.29
C ARG A 214 -1.09 -10.63 7.70
N ALA A 215 -0.90 -10.39 8.99
CA ALA A 215 0.15 -9.50 9.47
C ALA A 215 1.56 -9.99 9.05
N ARG A 216 1.82 -11.29 9.14
CA ARG A 216 3.07 -11.91 8.65
C ARG A 216 3.22 -11.78 7.14
N MET A 217 2.16 -12.01 6.37
CA MET A 217 2.15 -11.86 4.92
C MET A 217 2.49 -10.42 4.50
N ILE A 218 1.92 -9.40 5.15
CA ILE A 218 2.22 -8.00 4.87
C ILE A 218 3.71 -7.71 5.05
N LEU A 219 4.34 -8.21 6.12
CA LEU A 219 5.78 -8.08 6.34
C LEU A 219 6.61 -8.83 5.29
N ASP A 220 6.25 -10.09 4.99
CA ASP A 220 6.95 -10.92 4.01
C ASP A 220 6.89 -10.28 2.61
N HIS A 221 5.80 -9.58 2.28
CA HIS A 221 5.61 -8.94 0.99
C HIS A 221 6.34 -7.60 0.84
N ILE A 222 7.00 -7.08 1.88
CA ILE A 222 7.96 -5.98 1.75
C ILE A 222 9.25 -6.47 1.04
N LEU A 223 9.58 -7.77 1.11
CA LEU A 223 10.69 -8.35 0.34
C LEU A 223 10.30 -8.55 -1.15
N PRO A 224 11.20 -8.31 -2.09
CA PRO A 224 12.56 -7.80 -1.92
C PRO A 224 12.58 -6.29 -1.65
N VAL A 225 13.07 -5.89 -0.50
CA VAL A 225 13.12 -4.48 -0.10
C VAL A 225 14.06 -3.67 -0.99
N SER A 226 15.13 -4.29 -1.51
CA SER A 226 16.10 -3.67 -2.42
C SER A 226 15.46 -3.11 -3.70
N ARG A 227 14.32 -3.66 -4.13
CA ARG A 227 13.55 -3.19 -5.30
C ARG A 227 12.47 -2.18 -4.96
N ARG A 228 12.35 -1.76 -3.71
CA ARG A 228 11.32 -0.83 -3.21
C ARG A 228 11.92 0.42 -2.57
N VAL A 229 13.23 0.40 -2.35
CA VAL A 229 13.92 1.39 -1.55
C VAL A 229 13.76 2.81 -2.08
N ALA A 230 13.78 3.05 -3.38
CA ALA A 230 13.62 4.39 -3.95
C ALA A 230 12.25 4.98 -3.62
N GLY A 231 11.16 4.20 -3.81
CA GLY A 231 9.81 4.60 -3.44
C GLY A 231 9.64 4.80 -1.93
N MET A 232 10.25 3.92 -1.10
CA MET A 232 10.19 4.06 0.36
C MET A 232 10.88 5.34 0.85
N PHE A 233 11.96 5.77 0.20
CA PHE A 233 12.60 7.07 0.49
C PHE A 233 11.69 8.24 0.15
N SER A 234 11.11 8.23 -1.04
CA SER A 234 10.15 9.26 -1.46
C SER A 234 8.95 9.34 -0.52
N ASP A 235 8.40 8.19 -0.11
CA ASP A 235 7.30 8.15 0.86
C ASP A 235 7.70 8.72 2.21
N ALA A 236 8.91 8.43 2.69
CA ALA A 236 9.41 8.96 3.95
C ALA A 236 9.52 10.49 3.91
N GLU A 237 9.98 11.07 2.80
CA GLU A 237 10.06 12.53 2.61
C GLU A 237 8.67 13.18 2.55
N ILE A 238 7.74 12.59 1.79
CA ILE A 238 6.37 13.10 1.64
C ILE A 238 5.61 12.98 2.98
N SER A 239 5.76 11.86 3.69
CA SER A 239 5.04 11.60 4.94
C SER A 239 5.63 12.33 6.14
N ALA A 240 6.92 12.71 6.10
CA ALA A 240 7.54 13.50 7.16
C ALA A 240 6.96 14.92 7.22
N ARG A 241 6.58 15.50 6.07
CA ARG A 241 6.06 16.85 5.97
C ARG A 241 4.82 16.92 5.09
N PRO A 242 3.70 16.31 5.54
CA PRO A 242 2.48 16.31 4.75
C PRO A 242 1.96 17.74 4.59
N LYS A 243 1.71 18.15 3.35
CA LYS A 243 1.22 19.49 3.04
C LYS A 243 -0.32 19.51 3.11
N PRO A 244 -0.93 20.66 3.52
CA PRO A 244 -2.36 20.85 3.40
C PRO A 244 -2.83 20.55 1.98
N PHE A 245 -3.97 19.88 1.88
CA PHE A 245 -4.59 19.51 0.60
C PHE A 245 -5.99 20.13 0.52
N PRO A 246 -6.42 20.68 -0.62
CA PRO A 246 -7.73 21.31 -0.78
C PRO A 246 -8.84 20.24 -0.88
N LEU A 247 -9.19 19.63 0.25
CA LEU A 247 -10.14 18.54 0.37
C LEU A 247 -11.55 18.93 -0.12
N ALA A 248 -11.94 20.19 0.05
CA ALA A 248 -13.23 20.70 -0.42
C ALA A 248 -13.40 20.69 -1.95
N ASP A 249 -12.28 20.60 -2.69
CA ASP A 249 -12.30 20.49 -4.16
C ASP A 249 -12.64 19.08 -4.65
N ILE A 250 -12.60 18.05 -3.79
CA ILE A 250 -12.97 16.68 -4.15
C ILE A 250 -14.49 16.62 -4.31
N LYS A 251 -14.94 16.24 -5.51
CA LYS A 251 -16.38 16.23 -5.89
C LYS A 251 -16.96 14.81 -5.98
N VAL A 252 -16.14 13.79 -5.76
CA VAL A 252 -16.57 12.39 -5.82
C VAL A 252 -16.92 11.89 -4.41
N PRO A 253 -17.84 10.92 -4.28
CA PRO A 253 -18.09 10.26 -3.00
C PRO A 253 -16.81 9.74 -2.38
N ALA A 254 -16.66 9.89 -1.06
CA ALA A 254 -15.46 9.45 -0.37
C ALA A 254 -15.78 8.67 0.92
N LEU A 255 -14.91 7.69 1.24
CA LEU A 255 -14.90 6.93 2.48
C LEU A 255 -13.49 6.95 3.06
N ALA A 256 -13.36 7.38 4.31
CA ALA A 256 -12.12 7.27 5.06
C ALA A 256 -12.23 6.13 6.09
N VAL A 257 -11.18 5.34 6.25
CA VAL A 257 -11.12 4.20 7.18
C VAL A 257 -9.84 4.29 8.00
N ALA A 258 -9.93 4.20 9.32
CA ALA A 258 -8.75 4.18 10.18
C ALA A 258 -9.06 3.62 11.57
N CYS A 259 -8.01 3.22 12.31
CA CYS A 259 -8.08 2.84 13.72
C CYS A 259 -7.51 3.97 14.60
N GLU A 260 -8.10 4.18 15.79
CA GLU A 260 -7.71 5.26 16.71
C GLU A 260 -6.32 5.00 17.34
N ASP A 261 -5.95 3.73 17.49
CA ASP A 261 -4.67 3.28 18.07
C ASP A 261 -3.54 3.11 17.04
N ASP A 262 -3.72 3.60 15.80
CA ASP A 262 -2.68 3.59 14.77
C ASP A 262 -1.46 4.43 15.21
N LEU A 263 -0.29 3.78 15.29
CA LEU A 263 0.92 4.42 15.78
C LEU A 263 1.51 5.47 14.80
N PHE A 264 1.02 5.53 13.55
CA PHE A 264 1.31 6.61 12.60
C PHE A 264 0.32 7.77 12.69
N ASP A 265 -0.66 7.71 13.60
CA ASP A 265 -1.69 8.75 13.76
C ASP A 265 -2.45 9.07 12.46
N THR A 266 -2.72 8.02 11.67
CA THR A 266 -3.49 8.19 10.43
C THR A 266 -4.97 8.40 10.69
N HIS A 267 -5.46 8.07 11.88
CA HIS A 267 -6.83 8.35 12.29
C HIS A 267 -7.15 9.86 12.28
N ALA A 268 -6.22 10.72 12.74
CA ALA A 268 -6.39 12.16 12.65
C ALA A 268 -6.55 12.64 11.19
N ALA A 269 -5.77 12.07 10.27
CA ALA A 269 -5.88 12.39 8.84
C ALA A 269 -7.17 11.87 8.21
N ALA A 270 -7.63 10.67 8.58
CA ALA A 270 -8.91 10.12 8.14
C ALA A 270 -10.10 10.97 8.60
N ARG A 271 -10.11 11.38 9.87
CA ARG A 271 -11.11 12.30 10.43
C ARG A 271 -11.10 13.64 9.73
N HIS A 272 -9.91 14.22 9.51
CA HIS A 272 -9.77 15.48 8.81
C HIS A 272 -10.28 15.39 7.37
N ALA A 273 -9.96 14.32 6.65
CA ALA A 273 -10.46 14.10 5.30
C ALA A 273 -11.99 13.94 5.28
N ALA A 274 -12.55 13.13 6.18
CA ALA A 274 -13.99 12.92 6.27
C ALA A 274 -14.76 14.20 6.63
N ALA A 275 -14.18 15.07 7.45
CA ALA A 275 -14.81 16.33 7.85
C ALA A 275 -14.76 17.42 6.75
N ASN A 276 -13.80 17.35 5.81
CA ASN A 276 -13.55 18.43 4.84
C ASN A 276 -13.82 18.03 3.38
N ILE A 277 -13.99 16.75 3.06
CA ILE A 277 -14.47 16.32 1.74
C ILE A 277 -16.01 16.31 1.78
N PRO A 278 -16.70 17.04 0.88
CA PRO A 278 -18.16 17.12 0.88
C PRO A 278 -18.81 15.73 0.78
N GLY A 279 -19.65 15.39 1.75
CA GLY A 279 -20.39 14.12 1.78
C GLY A 279 -19.54 12.88 2.08
N ALA A 280 -18.29 13.05 2.51
CA ALA A 280 -17.45 11.91 2.88
C ALA A 280 -17.97 11.21 4.15
N ARG A 281 -17.71 9.91 4.21
CA ARG A 281 -18.01 9.05 5.37
C ARG A 281 -16.73 8.64 6.08
N LEU A 282 -16.82 8.40 7.39
CA LEU A 282 -15.75 7.85 8.21
C LEU A 282 -16.16 6.48 8.75
N MET A 283 -15.30 5.48 8.60
CA MET A 283 -15.34 4.21 9.29
C MET A 283 -14.17 4.18 10.26
N SER A 284 -14.45 4.21 11.56
CA SER A 284 -13.46 4.29 12.62
C SER A 284 -13.59 3.10 13.55
N PHE A 285 -12.43 2.57 13.98
CA PHE A 285 -12.33 1.48 14.95
C PHE A 285 -11.49 1.94 16.14
N PRO A 286 -11.88 1.61 17.38
CA PRO A 286 -11.11 1.99 18.56
C PRO A 286 -9.71 1.35 18.58
N THR A 287 -9.58 0.13 18.06
CA THR A 287 -8.32 -0.64 18.01
C THR A 287 -8.14 -1.31 16.67
N GLY A 288 -6.91 -1.81 16.39
CA GLY A 288 -6.56 -2.52 15.16
C GLY A 288 -5.24 -2.06 14.56
N GLY A 289 -4.72 -0.92 14.99
CA GLY A 289 -3.48 -0.33 14.47
C GLY A 289 -3.57 0.04 13.00
N HIS A 290 -2.42 0.23 12.36
CA HIS A 290 -2.33 0.65 10.97
C HIS A 290 -2.80 -0.42 9.96
N ILE A 291 -2.85 -1.68 10.38
CA ILE A 291 -3.29 -2.78 9.54
C ILE A 291 -4.66 -3.35 9.97
N TRP A 292 -5.44 -2.59 10.76
CA TRP A 292 -6.83 -2.92 11.18
C TRP A 292 -6.99 -4.37 11.65
N ILE A 293 -6.06 -4.87 12.50
CA ILE A 293 -6.13 -6.23 13.06
C ILE A 293 -7.46 -6.47 13.75
N GLY A 294 -8.09 -7.61 13.44
CA GLY A 294 -9.39 -8.01 13.95
C GLY A 294 -10.59 -7.44 13.18
N HIS A 295 -10.38 -6.51 12.24
CA HIS A 295 -11.45 -5.82 11.51
C HIS A 295 -11.39 -6.03 9.99
N HIS A 296 -10.55 -6.96 9.48
CA HIS A 296 -10.36 -7.11 8.04
C HIS A 296 -11.66 -7.36 7.28
N ALA A 297 -12.48 -8.28 7.75
CA ALA A 297 -13.76 -8.58 7.10
C ALA A 297 -14.72 -7.39 7.13
N GLU A 298 -14.81 -6.68 8.26
CA GLU A 298 -15.70 -5.53 8.44
C GLU A 298 -15.27 -4.35 7.56
N VAL A 299 -13.97 -4.04 7.52
CA VAL A 299 -13.40 -3.00 6.65
C VAL A 299 -13.74 -3.28 5.19
N PHE A 300 -13.49 -4.49 4.69
CA PHE A 300 -13.75 -4.80 3.27
C PHE A 300 -15.22 -5.00 2.93
N ASN A 301 -16.07 -5.37 3.88
CA ASN A 301 -17.51 -5.34 3.70
C ASN A 301 -18.02 -3.90 3.55
N GLY A 302 -17.59 -2.98 4.43
CA GLY A 302 -17.95 -1.58 4.35
C GLY A 302 -17.41 -0.89 3.08
N ILE A 303 -16.17 -1.19 2.68
CA ILE A 303 -15.63 -0.71 1.39
C ILE A 303 -16.46 -1.25 0.23
N ALA A 304 -16.77 -2.53 0.18
CA ALA A 304 -17.56 -3.12 -0.90
C ALA A 304 -18.99 -2.55 -0.96
N GLU A 305 -19.62 -2.31 0.18
CA GLU A 305 -20.91 -1.62 0.26
C GLU A 305 -20.82 -0.20 -0.31
N PHE A 306 -19.82 0.57 0.11
CA PHE A 306 -19.55 1.88 -0.45
C PHE A 306 -19.34 1.82 -1.97
N LEU A 307 -18.52 0.91 -2.46
CA LEU A 307 -18.26 0.74 -3.88
C LEU A 307 -19.53 0.41 -4.67
N ARG A 308 -20.42 -0.45 -4.14
CA ARG A 308 -21.71 -0.77 -4.79
C ARG A 308 -22.66 0.41 -4.84
N SER A 309 -22.54 1.37 -3.94
CA SER A 309 -23.36 2.59 -3.94
C SER A 309 -22.91 3.63 -4.98
N LEU A 310 -21.74 3.46 -5.59
CA LEU A 310 -21.20 4.40 -6.57
C LEU A 310 -21.94 4.31 -7.91
N ARG A 311 -21.93 5.44 -8.64
CA ARG A 311 -22.37 5.47 -10.04
C ARG A 311 -21.19 5.09 -10.94
N TRP A 312 -21.18 3.86 -11.37
CA TRP A 312 -20.26 3.37 -12.41
C TRP A 312 -20.79 3.85 -13.76
N GLY A 313 -19.92 4.37 -14.65
CA GLY A 313 -20.30 4.66 -16.04
C GLY A 313 -20.82 3.38 -16.71
N VAL A 314 -21.67 3.54 -17.73
CA VAL A 314 -22.14 2.39 -18.52
C VAL A 314 -20.90 1.69 -19.10
N ALA A 315 -20.71 0.43 -18.77
CA ALA A 315 -19.64 -0.36 -19.37
C ALA A 315 -19.84 -0.34 -20.91
N PRO A 316 -18.80 -0.07 -21.72
CA PRO A 316 -18.92 -0.23 -23.15
C PRO A 316 -19.30 -1.69 -23.42
N HIS A 317 -20.37 -1.91 -24.18
CA HIS A 317 -20.67 -3.24 -24.72
C HIS A 317 -19.40 -3.69 -25.47
N VAL A 318 -18.73 -4.71 -24.94
CA VAL A 318 -17.67 -5.41 -25.65
C VAL A 318 -18.34 -6.03 -26.87
N ILE A 319 -18.22 -5.39 -28.03
CA ILE A 319 -18.55 -6.01 -29.30
C ILE A 319 -17.51 -7.13 -29.48
N PRO A 320 -17.92 -8.40 -29.49
CA PRO A 320 -16.95 -9.47 -29.77
C PRO A 320 -16.40 -9.25 -31.18
N VAL A 321 -15.10 -9.02 -31.28
CA VAL A 321 -14.39 -9.04 -32.57
C VAL A 321 -14.50 -10.48 -33.08
N ARG A 322 -15.25 -10.63 -34.20
CA ARG A 322 -15.34 -11.88 -34.97
C ARG A 322 -14.03 -12.17 -35.68
#